data_c29e6dc71afff095d211dded7d7d55ff
#
_entry.id   c29e6dc71afff095d211dded7d7d55ff
#
_cell.length_a   1.000
_cell.length_b   1.000
_cell.length_c   1.000
_cell.angle_alpha   90.00
_cell.angle_beta   90.00
_cell.angle_gamma   90.00
#
_symmetry.space_group_name_H-M   'P 1'
#
loop_
_entity.id
_entity.type
_entity.pdbx_description
1 polymer ?
#
loop_
_entity_poly.entity_id
_entity_poly.type
_entity_poly.pdbx_seq_one_letter_code
_entity_poly.pdbx_strand_id
1 'polypeptide(L)'
;EYEVYNLLALSGSETPPRCAFIPKNARPVEEEIMALPGERAVLKIVSPAIVHKTEVGGVRIVPKTPDKVRSAVRRMLSEVPERYAEWIERHPSGAPKSYRGLEGAALQNAIASDLKGVLQVQFMPPDSEAFGNELIVGLRRTREFGMVISAGLGGTDTELYAERFRKGQAIVAALTELTDGDAFFELFRKTVSYRK
;
A
#
# COMPACT_ATOMS: atom_id res chain seq x y z
N GLU A 1 -5.50 2.95 1.80
CA GLU A 1 -4.49 3.88 1.22
C GLU A 1 -5.11 5.25 0.85
N TYR A 2 -6.26 5.28 0.19
CA TYR A 2 -6.90 6.55 -0.21
C TYR A 2 -7.18 7.47 0.99
N GLU A 3 -7.73 6.91 2.07
CA GLU A 3 -7.97 7.66 3.31
C GLU A 3 -6.66 8.15 3.96
N VAL A 4 -5.58 7.39 3.84
CA VAL A 4 -4.26 7.79 4.36
C VAL A 4 -3.72 9.01 3.60
N TYR A 5 -3.82 9.05 2.27
CA TYR A 5 -3.41 10.21 1.48
C TYR A 5 -4.26 11.44 1.81
N ASN A 6 -5.58 11.26 1.99
CA ASN A 6 -6.45 12.35 2.42
C ASN A 6 -6.09 12.85 3.83
N LEU A 7 -5.79 11.95 4.76
CA LEU A 7 -5.35 12.31 6.10
C LEU A 7 -4.04 13.11 6.06
N LEU A 8 -3.06 12.70 5.25
CA LEU A 8 -1.81 13.43 5.07
C LEU A 8 -2.05 14.83 4.50
N ALA A 9 -2.92 14.96 3.51
CA ALA A 9 -3.28 16.25 2.96
C ALA A 9 -3.94 17.18 4.00
N LEU A 10 -4.85 16.63 4.83
CA LEU A 10 -5.53 17.36 5.90
C LEU A 10 -4.58 17.73 7.07
N SER A 11 -3.54 16.93 7.31
CA SER A 11 -2.56 17.19 8.37
C SER A 11 -1.57 18.31 8.04
N GLY A 12 -1.65 18.88 6.83
CA GLY A 12 -0.72 19.92 6.40
C GLY A 12 0.63 19.39 5.91
N SER A 13 0.72 18.07 5.59
CA SER A 13 1.92 17.53 4.95
C SER A 13 2.20 18.25 3.63
N GLU A 14 3.41 18.76 3.47
CA GLU A 14 3.78 19.61 2.33
C GLU A 14 3.74 18.88 0.99
N THR A 15 4.01 17.58 0.98
CA THR A 15 4.15 16.79 -0.26
C THR A 15 3.50 15.42 -0.22
N PRO A 16 2.20 15.29 0.16
CA PRO A 16 1.53 14.00 0.02
C PRO A 16 1.41 13.64 -1.46
N PRO A 17 1.60 12.37 -1.84
CA PRO A 17 1.40 11.93 -3.22
C PRO A 17 -0.02 12.27 -3.67
N ARG A 18 -0.17 12.93 -4.82
CA ARG A 18 -1.49 13.13 -5.41
C ARG A 18 -2.07 11.82 -5.88
N CYS A 19 -3.36 11.63 -5.68
CA CYS A 19 -4.04 10.42 -6.08
C CYS A 19 -5.46 10.70 -6.57
N ALA A 20 -5.99 9.77 -7.36
CA ALA A 20 -7.38 9.73 -7.81
C ALA A 20 -7.91 8.31 -7.67
N PHE A 21 -9.14 8.16 -7.19
CA PHE A 21 -9.79 6.87 -7.08
C PHE A 21 -10.67 6.62 -8.30
N ILE A 22 -10.44 5.52 -8.98
CA ILE A 22 -11.20 5.05 -10.14
C ILE A 22 -12.10 3.91 -9.67
N PRO A 23 -13.42 4.13 -9.51
CA PRO A 23 -14.34 3.07 -9.13
C PRO A 23 -14.34 1.92 -10.14
N LYS A 24 -14.59 0.70 -9.67
CA LYS A 24 -14.59 -0.52 -10.48
C LYS A 24 -15.46 -0.42 -11.76
N ASN A 25 -16.60 0.24 -11.64
CA ASN A 25 -17.59 0.34 -12.73
C ASN A 25 -17.48 1.68 -13.50
N ALA A 26 -16.47 2.50 -13.20
CA ALA A 26 -16.25 3.76 -13.88
C ALA A 26 -15.18 3.64 -14.97
N ARG A 27 -15.33 4.43 -16.02
CA ARG A 27 -14.27 4.61 -17.00
C ARG A 27 -13.35 5.73 -16.51
N PRO A 28 -12.02 5.52 -16.47
CA PRO A 28 -11.09 6.58 -16.09
C PRO A 28 -11.23 7.82 -17.00
N VAL A 29 -11.46 8.98 -16.38
CA VAL A 29 -11.63 10.26 -17.05
C VAL A 29 -10.24 10.82 -17.40
N GLU A 30 -10.11 11.37 -18.60
CA GLU A 30 -8.81 11.84 -19.11
C GLU A 30 -8.25 12.99 -18.30
N GLU A 31 -9.10 13.95 -17.96
CA GLU A 31 -8.73 15.12 -17.15
C GLU A 31 -8.18 14.69 -15.78
N GLU A 32 -8.81 13.71 -15.14
CA GLU A 32 -8.37 13.17 -13.85
C GLU A 32 -7.04 12.42 -13.97
N ILE A 33 -6.87 11.63 -15.05
CA ILE A 33 -5.61 10.93 -15.32
C ILE A 33 -4.48 11.95 -15.48
N MET A 34 -4.71 13.00 -16.26
CA MET A 34 -3.68 13.98 -16.60
C MET A 34 -3.41 14.97 -15.47
N ALA A 35 -4.35 15.16 -14.54
CA ALA A 35 -4.20 16.07 -13.40
C ALA A 35 -3.10 15.66 -12.41
N LEU A 36 -2.71 14.38 -12.37
CA LEU A 36 -1.61 13.94 -11.54
C LEU A 36 -0.26 14.41 -12.13
N PRO A 37 0.70 14.86 -11.32
CA PRO A 37 2.01 15.26 -11.81
C PRO A 37 2.84 14.05 -12.33
N GLY A 38 3.84 14.35 -13.17
CA GLY A 38 4.78 13.37 -13.71
C GLY A 38 4.29 12.67 -14.98
N GLU A 39 5.17 11.86 -15.57
CA GLU A 39 4.93 11.13 -16.83
C GLU A 39 4.45 9.69 -16.61
N ARG A 40 4.56 9.20 -15.39
CA ARG A 40 4.17 7.85 -14.98
C ARG A 40 3.15 7.91 -13.85
N ALA A 41 2.33 6.90 -13.75
CA ALA A 41 1.38 6.72 -12.65
C ALA A 41 1.53 5.33 -12.04
N VAL A 42 1.32 5.22 -10.75
CA VAL A 42 1.19 3.95 -10.04
C VAL A 42 -0.29 3.63 -9.93
N LEU A 43 -0.67 2.47 -10.39
CA LEU A 43 -2.03 1.93 -10.26
C LEU A 43 -2.04 0.86 -9.18
N LYS A 44 -2.90 0.99 -8.20
CA LYS A 44 -3.03 0.04 -7.08
C LYS A 44 -4.47 -0.45 -6.96
N ILE A 45 -4.67 -1.76 -6.98
CA ILE A 45 -6.00 -2.34 -6.75
C ILE A 45 -6.51 -1.99 -5.34
N VAL A 46 -7.78 -1.65 -5.23
CA VAL A 46 -8.43 -1.37 -3.94
C VAL A 46 -9.38 -2.50 -3.60
N SER A 47 -9.05 -3.23 -2.55
CA SER A 47 -9.82 -4.34 -2.01
C SER A 47 -9.61 -4.43 -0.50
N PRO A 48 -10.65 -4.72 0.29
CA PRO A 48 -10.51 -4.94 1.73
C PRO A 48 -9.78 -6.25 2.07
N ALA A 49 -9.71 -7.20 1.12
CA ALA A 49 -9.21 -8.54 1.35
C ALA A 49 -7.80 -8.78 0.81
N ILE A 50 -7.38 -8.05 -0.24
CA ILE A 50 -6.08 -8.28 -0.88
C ILE A 50 -5.01 -7.45 -0.18
N VAL A 51 -4.17 -8.10 0.62
CA VAL A 51 -3.05 -7.47 1.35
C VAL A 51 -1.80 -7.46 0.47
N HIS A 52 -1.41 -8.60 -0.10
CA HIS A 52 -0.20 -8.77 -0.93
C HIS A 52 -0.44 -8.38 -2.40
N LYS A 53 -0.75 -7.10 -2.63
CA LYS A 53 -1.17 -6.58 -3.95
C LYS A 53 -0.13 -6.78 -5.04
N THR A 54 1.15 -6.62 -4.72
CA THR A 54 2.26 -6.72 -5.68
C THR A 54 2.39 -8.13 -6.26
N GLU A 55 2.26 -9.15 -5.42
CA GLU A 55 2.41 -10.56 -5.80
C GLU A 55 1.35 -11.02 -6.81
N VAL A 56 0.18 -10.40 -6.77
CA VAL A 56 -0.95 -10.73 -7.64
C VAL A 56 -1.15 -9.76 -8.80
N GLY A 57 -0.15 -8.90 -9.06
CA GLY A 57 -0.23 -7.89 -10.12
C GLY A 57 -1.22 -6.76 -9.83
N GLY A 58 -1.56 -6.57 -8.56
CA GLY A 58 -2.43 -5.49 -8.06
C GLY A 58 -1.71 -4.14 -7.90
N VAL A 59 -0.43 -4.04 -8.26
CA VAL A 59 0.33 -2.79 -8.38
C VAL A 59 0.98 -2.75 -9.74
N ARG A 60 0.80 -1.66 -10.49
CA ARG A 60 1.43 -1.45 -11.81
C ARG A 60 1.90 -0.02 -11.96
N ILE A 61 3.08 0.16 -12.54
CA ILE A 61 3.59 1.45 -12.95
C ILE A 61 3.44 1.55 -14.47
N VAL A 62 2.74 2.58 -14.92
CA VAL A 62 2.42 2.76 -16.35
C VAL A 62 2.75 4.17 -16.82
N PRO A 63 3.04 4.38 -18.12
CA PRO A 63 3.03 5.73 -18.69
C PRO A 63 1.67 6.39 -18.45
N LYS A 64 1.67 7.65 -18.03
CA LYS A 64 0.46 8.41 -17.70
C LYS A 64 -0.20 8.95 -18.97
N THR A 65 -0.64 8.04 -19.84
CA THR A 65 -1.48 8.35 -20.99
C THR A 65 -2.85 7.71 -20.81
N PRO A 66 -3.94 8.35 -21.26
CA PRO A 66 -5.30 7.84 -21.07
C PRO A 66 -5.47 6.38 -21.51
N ASP A 67 -4.94 6.02 -22.67
CA ASP A 67 -5.06 4.67 -23.21
C ASP A 67 -4.31 3.63 -22.39
N LYS A 68 -3.10 3.94 -21.93
CA LYS A 68 -2.29 3.02 -21.10
C LYS A 68 -2.93 2.82 -19.73
N VAL A 69 -3.39 3.91 -19.10
CA VAL A 69 -4.08 3.84 -17.81
C VAL A 69 -5.38 3.06 -17.93
N ARG A 70 -6.24 3.38 -18.92
CA ARG A 70 -7.50 2.66 -19.15
C ARG A 70 -7.31 1.17 -19.43
N SER A 71 -6.31 0.84 -20.25
CA SER A 71 -5.97 -0.56 -20.54
C SER A 71 -5.47 -1.29 -19.29
N ALA A 72 -4.58 -0.67 -18.50
CA ALA A 72 -4.05 -1.26 -17.29
C ALA A 72 -5.14 -1.44 -16.22
N VAL A 73 -6.01 -0.45 -15.99
CA VAL A 73 -7.13 -0.56 -15.06
C VAL A 73 -8.04 -1.73 -15.42
N ARG A 74 -8.45 -1.85 -16.69
CA ARG A 74 -9.28 -2.96 -17.16
C ARG A 74 -8.61 -4.32 -16.90
N ARG A 75 -7.35 -4.44 -17.28
CA ARG A 75 -6.59 -5.68 -17.06
C ARG A 75 -6.45 -6.02 -15.59
N MET A 76 -6.15 -5.05 -14.72
CA MET A 76 -6.04 -5.29 -13.28
C MET A 76 -7.36 -5.80 -12.70
N LEU A 77 -8.48 -5.19 -13.08
CA LEU A 77 -9.79 -5.59 -12.57
C LEU A 77 -10.22 -6.99 -13.04
N SER A 78 -9.73 -7.47 -14.21
CA SER A 78 -10.02 -8.81 -14.71
C SER A 78 -9.02 -9.88 -14.25
N GLU A 79 -7.71 -9.57 -14.22
CA GLU A 79 -6.66 -10.55 -13.95
C GLU A 79 -6.38 -10.76 -12.45
N VAL A 80 -6.55 -9.72 -11.62
CA VAL A 80 -6.23 -9.82 -10.19
C VAL A 80 -7.11 -10.83 -9.44
N PRO A 81 -8.42 -10.97 -9.70
CA PRO A 81 -9.23 -12.00 -9.04
C PRO A 81 -8.72 -13.41 -9.27
N GLU A 82 -8.35 -13.74 -10.50
CA GLU A 82 -7.79 -15.05 -10.86
C GLU A 82 -6.45 -15.30 -10.15
N ARG A 83 -5.51 -14.36 -10.26
CA ARG A 83 -4.19 -14.47 -9.65
C ARG A 83 -4.25 -14.53 -8.13
N TYR A 84 -5.20 -13.83 -7.51
CA TYR A 84 -5.36 -13.89 -6.06
C TYR A 84 -6.02 -15.21 -5.62
N ALA A 85 -6.93 -15.76 -6.41
CA ALA A 85 -7.47 -17.11 -6.17
C ALA A 85 -6.34 -18.16 -6.20
N GLU A 86 -5.48 -18.15 -7.22
CA GLU A 86 -4.29 -19.00 -7.29
C GLU A 86 -3.31 -18.78 -6.13
N TRP A 87 -3.17 -17.53 -5.67
CA TRP A 87 -2.33 -17.21 -4.52
C TRP A 87 -2.89 -17.83 -3.25
N ILE A 88 -4.22 -17.75 -3.02
CA ILE A 88 -4.90 -18.36 -1.88
C ILE A 88 -4.74 -19.89 -1.90
N GLU A 89 -4.87 -20.53 -3.05
CA GLU A 89 -4.67 -21.97 -3.20
C GLU A 89 -3.26 -22.41 -2.77
N ARG A 90 -2.26 -21.62 -3.10
CA ARG A 90 -0.86 -21.87 -2.70
C ARG A 90 -0.57 -21.48 -1.23
N HIS A 91 -1.36 -20.58 -0.64
CA HIS A 91 -1.18 -20.04 0.71
C HIS A 91 -2.47 -20.10 1.53
N PRO A 92 -3.03 -21.29 1.80
CA PRO A 92 -4.36 -21.41 2.42
C PRO A 92 -4.44 -20.84 3.83
N SER A 93 -3.32 -20.79 4.58
CA SER A 93 -3.26 -20.18 5.90
C SER A 93 -3.40 -18.64 5.85
N GLY A 94 -3.04 -18.01 4.73
CA GLY A 94 -3.17 -16.57 4.48
C GLY A 94 -4.53 -16.15 3.93
N ALA A 95 -5.42 -17.11 3.65
CA ALA A 95 -6.73 -16.82 3.09
C ALA A 95 -7.62 -16.04 4.07
N PRO A 96 -8.22 -14.90 3.64
CA PRO A 96 -9.22 -14.19 4.42
C PRO A 96 -10.37 -15.11 4.84
N LYS A 97 -10.93 -14.87 6.01
CA LYS A 97 -12.04 -15.69 6.53
C LYS A 97 -13.24 -15.75 5.59
N SER A 98 -13.51 -14.66 4.87
CA SER A 98 -14.60 -14.54 3.89
C SER A 98 -14.46 -15.45 2.67
N TYR A 99 -13.27 -15.95 2.39
CA TYR A 99 -13.00 -16.80 1.22
C TYR A 99 -12.79 -18.27 1.58
N ARG A 100 -12.83 -18.61 2.87
CA ARG A 100 -12.64 -19.99 3.31
C ARG A 100 -13.77 -20.90 2.81
N GLY A 101 -13.39 -22.01 2.21
CA GLY A 101 -14.34 -22.98 1.62
C GLY A 101 -14.89 -22.59 0.26
N LEU A 102 -14.44 -21.47 -0.34
CA LEU A 102 -14.72 -21.14 -1.73
C LEU A 102 -13.59 -21.64 -2.61
N GLU A 103 -13.93 -22.19 -3.78
CA GLU A 103 -12.98 -22.71 -4.75
C GLU A 103 -13.36 -22.32 -6.18
N GLY A 104 -12.39 -22.34 -7.10
CA GLY A 104 -12.58 -22.12 -8.53
C GLY A 104 -13.35 -20.83 -8.84
N ALA A 105 -14.36 -20.91 -9.68
CA ALA A 105 -15.14 -19.75 -10.13
C ALA A 105 -15.87 -19.04 -8.98
N ALA A 106 -16.31 -19.75 -7.93
CA ALA A 106 -16.97 -19.14 -6.78
C ALA A 106 -16.01 -18.23 -6.00
N LEU A 107 -14.77 -18.68 -5.81
CA LEU A 107 -13.72 -17.89 -5.17
C LEU A 107 -13.36 -16.65 -6.02
N GLN A 108 -13.13 -16.83 -7.32
CA GLN A 108 -12.82 -15.71 -8.23
C GLN A 108 -13.93 -14.66 -8.25
N ASN A 109 -15.20 -15.08 -8.30
CA ASN A 109 -16.35 -14.18 -8.27
C ASN A 109 -16.46 -13.42 -6.94
N ALA A 110 -16.19 -14.07 -5.81
CA ALA A 110 -16.18 -13.42 -4.50
C ALA A 110 -15.08 -12.35 -4.43
N ILE A 111 -13.86 -12.68 -4.87
CA ILE A 111 -12.74 -11.74 -4.94
C ILE A 111 -13.08 -10.56 -5.87
N ALA A 112 -13.61 -10.87 -7.07
CA ALA A 112 -14.01 -9.84 -8.02
C ALA A 112 -15.08 -8.90 -7.46
N SER A 113 -16.02 -9.41 -6.66
CA SER A 113 -17.07 -8.61 -6.01
C SER A 113 -16.51 -7.67 -4.95
N ASP A 114 -15.45 -8.07 -4.26
CA ASP A 114 -14.80 -7.27 -3.21
C ASP A 114 -13.89 -6.17 -3.76
N LEU A 115 -13.53 -6.21 -5.05
CA LEU A 115 -12.80 -5.12 -5.67
C LEU A 115 -13.64 -3.84 -5.68
N LYS A 116 -13.10 -2.76 -5.14
CA LYS A 116 -13.73 -1.43 -5.11
C LYS A 116 -13.35 -0.58 -6.32
N GLY A 117 -12.16 -0.79 -6.86
CA GLY A 117 -11.62 -0.04 -7.98
C GLY A 117 -10.10 -0.05 -8.00
N VAL A 118 -9.55 0.97 -8.62
CA VAL A 118 -8.10 1.19 -8.72
C VAL A 118 -7.77 2.59 -8.21
N LEU A 119 -6.79 2.69 -7.35
CA LEU A 119 -6.21 3.96 -6.94
C LEU A 119 -5.07 4.30 -7.91
N GLN A 120 -5.20 5.42 -8.61
CA GLN A 120 -4.13 6.02 -9.39
C GLN A 120 -3.36 6.97 -8.49
N VAL A 121 -2.05 6.79 -8.38
CA VAL A 121 -1.18 7.57 -7.49
C VAL A 121 -0.05 8.17 -8.31
N GLN A 122 0.34 9.38 -7.97
CA GLN A 122 1.55 10.00 -8.49
C GLN A 122 2.75 9.05 -8.32
N PHE A 123 3.50 8.84 -9.38
CA PHE A 123 4.76 8.11 -9.28
C PHE A 123 5.82 9.04 -8.69
N MET A 124 6.30 8.68 -7.52
CA MET A 124 7.41 9.35 -6.85
C MET A 124 8.60 8.38 -6.88
N PRO A 125 9.58 8.61 -7.78
CA PRO A 125 10.76 7.76 -7.82
C PRO A 125 11.53 7.91 -6.50
N PRO A 126 12.12 6.83 -5.97
CA PRO A 126 13.02 6.94 -4.84
C PRO A 126 14.28 7.71 -5.27
N ASP A 127 14.86 8.50 -4.37
CA ASP A 127 16.12 9.22 -4.63
C ASP A 127 17.29 8.25 -4.87
N SER A 128 17.16 7.02 -4.38
CA SER A 128 18.14 5.95 -4.55
C SER A 128 17.46 4.59 -4.33
N GLU A 129 17.90 3.58 -5.07
CA GLU A 129 17.50 2.19 -4.88
C GLU A 129 18.28 1.48 -3.75
N ALA A 130 19.12 2.22 -3.03
CA ALA A 130 19.91 1.66 -1.95
C ALA A 130 19.05 1.26 -0.76
N PHE A 131 19.44 0.19 -0.10
CA PHE A 131 18.81 -0.31 1.12
C PHE A 131 18.60 0.81 2.17
N GLY A 132 17.41 0.86 2.76
CA GLY A 132 17.06 1.80 3.83
C GLY A 132 16.53 3.16 3.38
N ASN A 133 16.32 3.38 2.08
CA ASN A 133 15.74 4.64 1.57
C ASN A 133 14.21 4.67 1.61
N GLU A 134 13.57 3.54 1.80
CA GLU A 134 12.13 3.49 2.03
C GLU A 134 11.84 3.44 3.52
N LEU A 135 10.92 4.28 3.95
CA LEU A 135 10.44 4.34 5.33
C LEU A 135 9.02 3.84 5.42
N ILE A 136 8.71 3.12 6.47
CA ILE A 136 7.34 2.85 6.88
C ILE A 136 6.99 3.71 8.09
N VAL A 137 5.85 4.40 8.02
CA VAL A 137 5.22 5.05 9.18
C VAL A 137 3.82 4.49 9.30
N GLY A 138 3.47 4.00 10.46
CA GLY A 138 2.20 3.35 10.70
C GLY A 138 1.52 3.82 11.97
N LEU A 139 0.20 3.94 11.90
CA LEU A 139 -0.67 4.11 13.05
C LEU A 139 -1.56 2.87 13.16
N ARG A 140 -1.53 2.21 14.32
CA ARG A 140 -2.31 1.01 14.56
C ARG A 140 -3.02 1.08 15.91
N ARG A 141 -4.32 0.85 15.89
CA ARG A 141 -5.06 0.62 17.13
C ARG A 141 -4.85 -0.80 17.62
N THR A 142 -4.31 -0.92 18.81
CA THR A 142 -4.15 -2.20 19.50
C THR A 142 -5.25 -2.37 20.54
N ARG A 143 -5.56 -3.61 20.90
CA ARG A 143 -6.61 -3.93 21.87
C ARG A 143 -6.18 -3.59 23.30
N GLU A 144 -4.89 -3.75 23.59
CA GLU A 144 -4.32 -3.66 24.94
C GLU A 144 -3.70 -2.30 25.22
N PHE A 145 -3.14 -1.64 24.20
CA PHE A 145 -2.32 -0.44 24.36
C PHE A 145 -2.89 0.81 23.67
N GLY A 146 -4.11 0.75 23.11
CA GLY A 146 -4.67 1.90 22.37
C GLY A 146 -3.96 2.14 21.04
N MET A 147 -3.74 3.41 20.70
CA MET A 147 -3.09 3.79 19.44
C MET A 147 -1.57 3.72 19.57
N VAL A 148 -0.96 3.04 18.63
CA VAL A 148 0.50 2.88 18.52
C VAL A 148 0.97 3.52 17.22
N ILE A 149 1.93 4.42 17.31
CA ILE A 149 2.71 4.92 16.17
C ILE A 149 3.97 4.07 16.03
N SER A 150 4.32 3.74 14.80
CA SER A 150 5.57 3.04 14.47
C SER A 150 6.26 3.71 13.29
N ALA A 151 7.58 3.72 13.28
CA ALA A 151 8.37 4.18 12.14
C ALA A 151 9.68 3.40 12.04
N GLY A 152 10.17 3.23 10.82
CA GLY A 152 11.44 2.55 10.58
C GLY A 152 11.64 2.15 9.13
N LEU A 153 12.41 1.09 8.95
CA LEU A 153 12.74 0.54 7.64
C LEU A 153 11.48 0.09 6.90
N GLY A 154 11.31 0.58 5.68
CA GLY A 154 10.26 0.19 4.74
C GLY A 154 10.82 -0.61 3.56
N GLY A 155 9.98 -0.83 2.56
CA GLY A 155 10.34 -1.57 1.34
C GLY A 155 10.12 -3.08 1.42
N THR A 156 10.29 -3.73 0.29
CA THR A 156 10.04 -5.18 0.12
C THR A 156 11.01 -6.05 0.92
N ASP A 157 12.19 -5.53 1.21
CA ASP A 157 13.24 -6.27 1.95
C ASP A 157 13.11 -6.15 3.47
N THR A 158 12.13 -5.37 3.94
CA THR A 158 11.98 -5.08 5.38
C THR A 158 11.77 -6.33 6.21
N GLU A 159 10.94 -7.26 5.74
CA GLU A 159 10.66 -8.51 6.45
C GLU A 159 11.91 -9.38 6.55
N LEU A 160 12.70 -9.43 5.47
CA LEU A 160 13.92 -10.23 5.39
C LEU A 160 15.04 -9.70 6.30
N TYR A 161 15.11 -8.40 6.48
CA TYR A 161 16.18 -7.75 7.23
C TYR A 161 15.78 -7.39 8.65
N ALA A 162 14.49 -7.16 8.94
CA ALA A 162 14.02 -6.80 10.27
C ALA A 162 14.38 -7.85 11.33
N GLU A 163 14.35 -9.12 10.97
CA GLU A 163 14.73 -10.23 11.86
C GLU A 163 16.23 -10.28 12.17
N ARG A 164 17.07 -9.68 11.34
CA ARG A 164 18.54 -9.65 11.49
C ARG A 164 19.03 -8.46 12.30
N PHE A 165 18.19 -7.45 12.51
CA PHE A 165 18.55 -6.28 13.30
C PHE A 165 18.25 -6.51 14.78
N ARG A 166 19.02 -5.85 15.64
CA ARG A 166 18.70 -5.78 17.06
C ARG A 166 17.36 -5.07 17.25
N LYS A 167 16.62 -5.48 18.29
CA LYS A 167 15.33 -4.87 18.64
C LYS A 167 15.45 -3.33 18.72
N GLY A 168 14.56 -2.61 18.07
CA GLY A 168 14.55 -1.15 18.02
C GLY A 168 15.51 -0.52 17.00
N GLN A 169 16.26 -1.30 16.20
CA GLN A 169 17.11 -0.74 15.14
C GLN A 169 16.40 -0.68 13.77
N ALA A 170 15.59 -1.67 13.45
CA ALA A 170 14.84 -1.67 12.19
C ALA A 170 13.58 -0.79 12.29
N ILE A 171 12.84 -0.93 13.38
CA ILE A 171 11.58 -0.24 13.63
C ILE A 171 11.47 0.18 15.09
N VAL A 172 10.91 1.36 15.33
CA VAL A 172 10.55 1.84 16.67
C VAL A 172 9.03 2.01 16.74
N ALA A 173 8.49 1.88 17.95
CA ALA A 173 7.07 2.08 18.20
C ALA A 173 6.87 2.74 19.57
N ALA A 174 5.81 3.55 19.67
CA ALA A 174 5.41 4.20 20.91
C ALA A 174 3.88 4.34 20.98
N LEU A 175 3.37 4.49 22.20
CA LEU A 175 1.96 4.81 22.42
C LEU A 175 1.72 6.30 22.14
N THR A 176 0.74 6.61 21.33
CA THR A 176 0.44 8.01 20.96
C THR A 176 -0.01 8.84 22.15
N GLU A 177 -0.57 8.21 23.19
CA GLU A 177 -1.01 8.87 24.42
C GLU A 177 0.17 9.23 25.37
N LEU A 178 1.32 8.57 25.18
CA LEU A 178 2.49 8.73 26.05
C LEU A 178 3.70 9.35 25.34
N THR A 179 3.54 9.76 24.09
CA THR A 179 4.63 10.31 23.30
C THR A 179 4.13 11.48 22.46
N ASP A 180 4.92 12.51 22.38
CA ASP A 180 4.75 13.59 21.41
C ASP A 180 5.65 13.38 20.17
N GLY A 181 5.57 14.31 19.21
CA GLY A 181 6.32 14.20 17.96
C GLY A 181 7.84 14.22 18.18
N ASP A 182 8.33 15.07 19.09
CA ASP A 182 9.77 15.23 19.36
C ASP A 182 10.32 13.98 20.05
N ALA A 183 9.64 13.50 21.08
CA ALA A 183 10.03 12.27 21.77
C ALA A 183 10.00 11.05 20.84
N PHE A 184 9.01 10.94 19.96
CA PHE A 184 8.97 9.88 18.97
C PHE A 184 10.08 10.01 17.92
N PHE A 185 10.39 11.22 17.48
CA PHE A 185 11.50 11.47 16.56
C PHE A 185 12.85 11.07 17.16
N GLU A 186 13.08 11.31 18.45
CA GLU A 186 14.28 10.84 19.15
C GLU A 186 14.38 9.29 19.22
N LEU A 187 13.25 8.58 19.24
CA LEU A 187 13.25 7.14 19.08
C LEU A 187 13.62 6.74 17.66
N PHE A 188 13.03 7.41 16.65
CA PHE A 188 13.30 7.15 15.24
C PHE A 188 14.76 7.37 14.87
N ARG A 189 15.42 8.38 15.45
CA ARG A 189 16.86 8.66 15.27
C ARG A 189 17.78 7.50 15.63
N LYS A 190 17.30 6.53 16.43
CA LYS A 190 18.06 5.33 16.80
C LYS A 190 18.00 4.23 15.74
N THR A 191 17.09 4.35 14.76
CA THR A 191 16.93 3.35 13.70
C THR A 191 18.06 3.42 12.67
N VAL A 192 18.26 2.32 11.96
CA VAL A 192 19.21 2.26 10.83
C VAL A 192 18.81 3.17 9.70
N SER A 193 17.51 3.37 9.47
CA SER A 193 16.98 4.23 8.42
C SER A 193 17.32 5.71 8.62
N TYR A 194 17.47 6.16 9.87
CA TYR A 194 17.87 7.53 10.18
C TYR A 194 19.38 7.71 10.16
N ARG A 195 20.14 6.69 10.58
CA ARG A 195 21.60 6.79 10.75
C ARG A 195 22.38 6.61 9.45
N LYS A 196 21.71 6.28 8.38
CA LYS A 196 22.29 6.15 7.05
C LYS A 196 22.40 7.50 6.35
#